data_155e7d48ff9e110b8a7d963ee830f0fe
#
_entry.id   155e7d48ff9e110b8a7d963ee830f0fe
#
_cell.length_a   1.000
_cell.length_b   1.000
_cell.length_c   1.000
_cell.angle_alpha   90.00
_cell.angle_beta   90.00
_cell.angle_gamma   90.00
#
_symmetry.space_group_name_H-M   'P 1'
#
loop_
_entity.id
_entity.type
_entity.pdbx_description
1 polymer ?
#
loop_
_entity_poly.entity_id
_entity_poly.type
_entity_poly.pdbx_seq_one_letter_code
_entity_poly.pdbx_strand_id
1 'polypeptide(L)'
;MTQPTPARRLDEFKPDAHFAWCVTGSGHMIEESIDLALRLPRCDLFLSSAGEEVLPLYGWPMKRLREHFKVFRDNSASSVPVGMLYNGDYHTVVIAPATSNTVAKCALGISDTLPTNLFAQAGKQCVPGIVFACDTAPSVITQTPHEWVEVRPRAIEFDNVERLARIEHTTVAYTLDDLRAALDRRLTQLTLAWNTSSS
;
A
#
# COMPACT_ATOMS: atom_id res chain seq x y z
N MET A 1 -12.76 -7.66 -26.75
CA MET A 1 -11.72 -7.27 -25.75
C MET A 1 -11.59 -5.76 -25.83
N THR A 2 -12.01 -5.03 -24.81
CA THR A 2 -11.80 -3.59 -24.72
C THR A 2 -10.31 -3.34 -24.49
N GLN A 3 -9.75 -2.33 -25.19
CA GLN A 3 -8.36 -1.94 -24.93
C GLN A 3 -8.23 -1.44 -23.46
N PRO A 4 -7.11 -1.73 -22.79
CA PRO A 4 -6.90 -1.24 -21.43
C PRO A 4 -6.95 0.30 -21.40
N THR A 5 -7.66 0.84 -20.43
CA THR A 5 -7.72 2.30 -20.22
C THR A 5 -6.32 2.80 -19.85
N PRO A 6 -5.80 3.87 -20.47
CA PRO A 6 -4.49 4.40 -20.12
C PRO A 6 -4.46 4.90 -18.67
N ALA A 7 -3.30 4.84 -18.04
CA ALA A 7 -3.11 5.40 -16.70
C ALA A 7 -3.39 6.90 -16.71
N ARG A 8 -3.88 7.43 -15.58
CA ARG A 8 -4.15 8.85 -15.39
C ARG A 8 -2.89 9.67 -15.69
N ARG A 9 -3.03 10.76 -16.43
CA ARG A 9 -1.90 11.59 -16.86
C ARG A 9 -1.34 12.39 -15.70
N LEU A 10 -0.04 12.70 -15.77
CA LEU A 10 0.66 13.39 -14.67
C LEU A 10 0.15 14.82 -14.45
N ASP A 11 -0.28 15.50 -15.50
CA ASP A 11 -0.83 16.86 -15.45
C ASP A 11 -2.25 16.93 -14.84
N GLU A 12 -2.88 15.80 -14.60
CA GLU A 12 -4.19 15.72 -13.93
C GLU A 12 -4.07 15.59 -12.39
N PHE A 13 -2.85 15.44 -11.88
CA PHE A 13 -2.57 15.49 -10.44
C PHE A 13 -2.18 16.88 -10.00
N LYS A 14 -2.42 17.20 -8.74
CA LYS A 14 -1.92 18.45 -8.16
C LYS A 14 -0.38 18.47 -8.14
N PRO A 15 0.25 19.64 -8.26
CA PRO A 15 1.70 19.76 -8.25
C PRO A 15 2.35 19.25 -6.95
N ASP A 16 1.58 19.26 -5.88
CA ASP A 16 1.96 18.79 -4.54
C ASP A 16 1.30 17.47 -4.16
N ALA A 17 0.81 16.69 -5.13
CA ALA A 17 0.19 15.39 -4.88
C ALA A 17 1.13 14.42 -4.14
N HIS A 18 0.53 13.55 -3.33
CA HIS A 18 1.21 12.65 -2.41
C HIS A 18 1.16 11.18 -2.84
N PHE A 19 1.98 10.36 -2.23
CA PHE A 19 1.75 8.92 -2.11
C PHE A 19 0.69 8.68 -1.04
N ALA A 20 -0.31 7.84 -1.32
CA ALA A 20 -1.22 7.29 -0.31
C ALA A 20 -0.69 5.92 0.11
N TRP A 21 -0.06 5.84 1.27
CA TRP A 21 0.52 4.60 1.79
C TRP A 21 -0.42 3.93 2.77
N CYS A 22 -0.91 2.76 2.43
CA CYS A 22 -1.82 1.97 3.24
C CYS A 22 -1.06 0.89 4.02
N VAL A 23 -1.31 0.80 5.33
CA VAL A 23 -0.76 -0.26 6.19
C VAL A 23 -1.88 -1.15 6.67
N THR A 24 -1.68 -2.47 6.56
CA THR A 24 -2.63 -3.49 6.99
C THR A 24 -2.09 -4.30 8.17
N GLY A 25 -2.85 -5.26 8.68
CA GLY A 25 -2.54 -5.98 9.90
C GLY A 25 -1.45 -7.06 9.77
N SER A 26 -0.43 -6.87 8.93
CA SER A 26 0.71 -7.78 8.80
C SER A 26 1.93 -7.22 9.51
N GLY A 27 2.58 -8.06 10.33
CA GLY A 27 3.91 -7.75 10.88
C GLY A 27 5.05 -8.02 9.90
N HIS A 28 4.79 -8.75 8.81
CA HIS A 28 5.81 -9.10 7.83
C HIS A 28 6.38 -7.88 7.13
N MET A 29 7.67 -7.63 7.32
CA MET A 29 8.41 -6.49 6.73
C MET A 29 7.73 -5.12 7.02
N ILE A 30 7.06 -4.99 8.17
CA ILE A 30 6.33 -3.75 8.50
C ILE A 30 7.29 -2.60 8.78
N GLU A 31 8.40 -2.86 9.47
CA GLU A 31 9.40 -1.83 9.79
C GLU A 31 10.05 -1.31 8.52
N GLU A 32 10.51 -2.21 7.64
CA GLU A 32 11.11 -1.87 6.35
C GLU A 32 10.12 -1.15 5.42
N SER A 33 8.85 -1.52 5.49
CA SER A 33 7.78 -0.84 4.73
C SER A 33 7.58 0.60 5.22
N ILE A 34 7.59 0.84 6.52
CA ILE A 34 7.50 2.20 7.09
C ILE A 34 8.75 3.00 6.77
N ASP A 35 9.95 2.38 6.82
CA ASP A 35 11.20 3.05 6.46
C ASP A 35 11.22 3.50 4.99
N LEU A 36 10.64 2.72 4.09
CA LEU A 36 10.46 3.15 2.70
C LEU A 36 9.46 4.32 2.60
N ALA A 37 8.35 4.27 3.33
CA ALA A 37 7.36 5.35 3.33
C ALA A 37 7.96 6.67 3.85
N LEU A 38 8.80 6.64 4.89
CA LEU A 38 9.50 7.81 5.44
C LEU A 38 10.43 8.48 4.43
N ARG A 39 11.00 7.70 3.51
CA ARG A 39 11.92 8.20 2.49
C ARG A 39 11.22 8.74 1.25
N LEU A 40 9.92 8.50 1.10
CA LEU A 40 9.15 9.04 -0.01
C LEU A 40 8.92 10.54 0.17
N PRO A 41 9.02 11.34 -0.90
CA PRO A 41 8.59 12.71 -0.86
C PRO A 41 7.05 12.75 -0.76
N ARG A 42 6.50 13.48 0.22
CA ARG A 42 5.06 13.69 0.38
C ARG A 42 4.27 12.38 0.45
N CYS A 43 4.26 11.76 1.60
CA CYS A 43 3.56 10.51 1.86
C CYS A 43 2.57 10.68 3.03
N ASP A 44 1.33 10.27 2.81
CA ASP A 44 0.29 10.20 3.85
C ASP A 44 -0.01 8.74 4.18
N LEU A 45 -0.27 8.42 5.46
CA LEU A 45 -0.60 7.07 5.89
C LEU A 45 -2.10 6.84 6.01
N PHE A 46 -2.52 5.66 5.55
CA PHE A 46 -3.89 5.15 5.64
C PHE A 46 -3.87 3.80 6.36
N LEU A 47 -4.42 3.75 7.55
CA LEU A 47 -4.36 2.57 8.41
C LEU A 47 -5.67 1.80 8.37
N SER A 48 -5.60 0.48 8.12
CA SER A 48 -6.72 -0.39 8.48
C SER A 48 -6.81 -0.51 10.00
N SER A 49 -7.97 -0.90 10.54
CA SER A 49 -8.12 -1.14 11.97
C SER A 49 -7.07 -2.14 12.50
N ALA A 50 -6.84 -3.24 11.78
CA ALA A 50 -5.80 -4.21 12.14
C ALA A 50 -4.37 -3.64 12.01
N GLY A 51 -4.11 -2.77 11.02
CA GLY A 51 -2.81 -2.08 10.89
C GLY A 51 -2.55 -1.16 12.08
N GLU A 52 -3.57 -0.45 12.54
CA GLU A 52 -3.47 0.40 13.72
C GLU A 52 -3.15 -0.38 15.02
N GLU A 53 -3.69 -1.60 15.15
CA GLU A 53 -3.43 -2.48 16.29
C GLU A 53 -2.01 -3.08 16.24
N VAL A 54 -1.51 -3.39 15.06
CA VAL A 54 -0.21 -4.07 14.87
C VAL A 54 0.96 -3.11 14.98
N LEU A 55 0.89 -1.92 14.41
CA LEU A 55 2.01 -0.96 14.33
C LEU A 55 2.69 -0.67 15.67
N PRO A 56 1.98 -0.47 16.80
CA PRO A 56 2.61 -0.25 18.11
C PRO A 56 3.48 -1.40 18.59
N LEU A 57 3.16 -2.65 18.20
CA LEU A 57 3.91 -3.85 18.56
C LEU A 57 5.30 -3.90 17.90
N TYR A 58 5.46 -3.16 16.80
CA TYR A 58 6.72 -3.01 16.06
C TYR A 58 7.35 -1.61 16.23
N GLY A 59 7.09 -0.95 17.35
CA GLY A 59 7.72 0.31 17.69
C GLY A 59 7.17 1.56 16.98
N TRP A 60 6.01 1.43 16.31
CA TRP A 60 5.33 2.51 15.59
C TRP A 60 3.99 2.90 16.23
N PRO A 61 3.97 3.43 17.47
CA PRO A 61 2.73 3.91 18.05
C PRO A 61 2.21 5.14 17.31
N MET A 62 0.90 5.38 17.39
CA MET A 62 0.22 6.48 16.69
C MET A 62 0.88 7.85 16.88
N LYS A 63 1.44 8.12 18.06
CA LYS A 63 2.15 9.37 18.35
C LYS A 63 3.35 9.54 17.43
N ARG A 64 4.19 8.51 17.32
CA ARG A 64 5.39 8.50 16.45
C ARG A 64 5.01 8.65 14.98
N LEU A 65 3.97 7.94 14.52
CA LEU A 65 3.51 8.05 13.14
C LEU A 65 3.10 9.49 12.77
N ARG A 66 2.39 10.16 13.67
CA ARG A 66 1.93 11.56 13.45
C ARG A 66 3.05 12.60 13.46
N GLU A 67 4.24 12.26 13.94
CA GLU A 67 5.42 13.12 13.88
C GLU A 67 5.99 13.19 12.44
N HIS A 68 5.69 12.17 11.63
CA HIS A 68 6.23 12.02 10.28
C HIS A 68 5.19 12.09 9.17
N PHE A 69 3.94 11.72 9.47
CA PHE A 69 2.90 11.54 8.46
C PHE A 69 1.58 12.21 8.87
N LYS A 70 0.84 12.64 7.88
CA LYS A 70 -0.60 12.80 8.04
C LYS A 70 -1.24 11.41 8.04
N VAL A 71 -1.98 11.08 9.12
CA VAL A 71 -2.50 9.72 9.32
C VAL A 71 -4.02 9.72 9.26
N PHE A 72 -4.55 8.89 8.38
CA PHE A 72 -5.96 8.57 8.26
C PHE A 72 -6.25 7.18 8.83
N ARG A 73 -7.36 7.04 9.54
CA ARG A 73 -7.74 5.83 10.26
C ARG A 73 -9.05 5.27 9.71
N ASP A 74 -9.17 3.95 9.71
CA ASP A 74 -10.36 3.22 9.28
C ASP A 74 -11.40 3.11 10.41
N ASN A 75 -11.78 4.25 10.99
CA ASN A 75 -12.70 4.33 12.13
C ASN A 75 -14.00 5.11 11.83
N SER A 76 -14.17 5.54 10.59
CA SER A 76 -15.36 6.21 10.11
C SER A 76 -15.57 5.88 8.63
N ALA A 77 -16.72 6.22 8.10
CA ALA A 77 -16.96 6.09 6.66
C ALA A 77 -15.79 6.72 5.90
N SER A 78 -15.03 5.88 5.19
CA SER A 78 -13.79 6.23 4.49
C SER A 78 -13.97 7.18 3.30
N SER A 79 -15.14 7.80 3.16
CA SER A 79 -15.53 8.61 2.02
C SER A 79 -14.69 9.88 1.85
N VAL A 80 -14.33 10.57 2.94
CA VAL A 80 -13.60 11.84 2.84
C VAL A 80 -12.17 11.65 2.33
N PRO A 81 -11.33 10.80 2.95
CA PRO A 81 -9.96 10.59 2.44
C PRO A 81 -9.95 9.93 1.06
N VAL A 82 -10.93 9.07 0.75
CA VAL A 82 -11.06 8.46 -0.58
C VAL A 82 -11.44 9.50 -1.63
N GLY A 83 -12.27 10.48 -1.29
CA GLY A 83 -12.63 11.59 -2.17
C GLY A 83 -11.43 12.41 -2.65
N MET A 84 -10.34 12.44 -1.89
CA MET A 84 -9.11 13.15 -2.26
C MET A 84 -8.43 12.55 -3.52
N LEU A 85 -8.64 11.27 -3.84
CA LEU A 85 -8.18 10.67 -5.10
C LEU A 85 -8.80 11.36 -6.32
N TYR A 86 -10.10 11.68 -6.26
CA TYR A 86 -10.80 12.36 -7.36
C TYR A 86 -10.25 13.75 -7.64
N ASN A 87 -9.78 14.42 -6.58
CA ASN A 87 -9.24 15.77 -6.66
C ASN A 87 -7.77 15.81 -7.11
N GLY A 88 -7.14 14.65 -7.39
CA GLY A 88 -5.73 14.57 -7.76
C GLY A 88 -4.75 14.81 -6.62
N ASP A 89 -5.19 14.69 -5.36
CA ASP A 89 -4.31 14.82 -4.19
C ASP A 89 -3.32 13.65 -4.06
N TYR A 90 -3.64 12.49 -4.65
CA TYR A 90 -2.80 11.30 -4.63
C TYR A 90 -2.53 10.79 -6.04
N HIS A 91 -1.25 10.67 -6.39
CA HIS A 91 -0.81 10.15 -7.67
C HIS A 91 -0.49 8.66 -7.67
N THR A 92 -0.38 8.03 -6.49
CA THR A 92 -0.05 6.62 -6.33
C THR A 92 -0.64 6.11 -5.02
N VAL A 93 -1.28 4.94 -5.07
CA VAL A 93 -1.71 4.20 -3.88
C VAL A 93 -0.75 3.05 -3.66
N VAL A 94 -0.20 2.93 -2.45
CA VAL A 94 0.67 1.83 -2.03
C VAL A 94 -0.01 1.08 -0.90
N ILE A 95 -0.10 -0.25 -0.96
CA ILE A 95 -0.52 -1.08 0.17
C ILE A 95 0.68 -1.92 0.58
N ALA A 96 1.34 -1.55 1.66
CA ALA A 96 2.53 -2.23 2.14
C ALA A 96 2.70 -2.09 3.66
N PRO A 97 2.75 -3.23 4.39
CA PRO A 97 2.51 -4.59 3.90
C PRO A 97 1.00 -4.88 3.69
N ALA A 98 0.68 -5.77 2.73
CA ALA A 98 -0.68 -6.21 2.44
C ALA A 98 -0.89 -7.65 2.94
N THR A 99 -1.79 -7.83 3.92
CA THR A 99 -2.19 -9.18 4.38
C THR A 99 -2.89 -9.95 3.27
N SER A 100 -2.88 -11.30 3.35
CA SER A 100 -3.64 -12.18 2.44
C SER A 100 -5.12 -11.78 2.36
N ASN A 101 -5.72 -11.37 3.49
CA ASN A 101 -7.10 -10.87 3.53
C ASN A 101 -7.27 -9.61 2.68
N THR A 102 -6.34 -8.66 2.77
CA THR A 102 -6.37 -7.43 1.98
C THR A 102 -6.17 -7.73 0.49
N VAL A 103 -5.21 -8.61 0.16
CA VAL A 103 -4.97 -9.08 -1.22
C VAL A 103 -6.23 -9.74 -1.78
N ALA A 104 -6.85 -10.65 -1.04
CA ALA A 104 -8.10 -11.32 -1.45
C ALA A 104 -9.23 -10.32 -1.72
N LYS A 105 -9.44 -9.36 -0.82
CA LYS A 105 -10.45 -8.31 -0.99
C LYS A 105 -10.21 -7.47 -2.24
N CYS A 106 -8.98 -6.98 -2.43
CA CYS A 106 -8.62 -6.23 -3.63
C CYS A 106 -8.82 -7.05 -4.91
N ALA A 107 -8.39 -8.31 -4.92
CA ALA A 107 -8.52 -9.23 -6.06
C ALA A 107 -9.99 -9.56 -6.42
N LEU A 108 -10.89 -9.51 -5.44
CA LEU A 108 -12.33 -9.79 -5.61
C LEU A 108 -13.18 -8.51 -5.72
N GLY A 109 -12.58 -7.32 -5.67
CA GLY A 109 -13.30 -6.04 -5.74
C GLY A 109 -14.06 -5.68 -4.47
N ILE A 110 -13.70 -6.27 -3.31
CA ILE A 110 -14.31 -5.96 -2.01
C ILE A 110 -13.60 -4.73 -1.43
N SER A 111 -14.34 -3.67 -1.18
CA SER A 111 -13.82 -2.37 -0.73
C SER A 111 -14.47 -1.91 0.58
N ASP A 112 -14.36 -2.73 1.62
CA ASP A 112 -15.01 -2.57 2.93
C ASP A 112 -14.09 -2.01 4.03
N THR A 113 -12.82 -1.75 3.71
CA THR A 113 -11.84 -1.10 4.59
C THR A 113 -11.24 0.12 3.91
N LEU A 114 -10.64 1.03 4.67
CA LEU A 114 -10.01 2.22 4.10
C LEU A 114 -8.95 1.89 3.03
N PRO A 115 -7.99 0.94 3.26
CA PRO A 115 -7.04 0.53 2.24
C PRO A 115 -7.68 -0.07 0.98
N THR A 116 -8.65 -0.97 1.14
CA THR A 116 -9.29 -1.64 -0.01
C THR A 116 -10.18 -0.68 -0.79
N ASN A 117 -10.80 0.30 -0.12
CA ASN A 117 -11.57 1.35 -0.78
C ASN A 117 -10.66 2.31 -1.56
N LEU A 118 -9.53 2.73 -0.98
CA LEU A 118 -8.52 3.53 -1.71
C LEU A 118 -8.04 2.80 -2.96
N PHE A 119 -7.70 1.52 -2.85
CA PHE A 119 -7.28 0.70 -4.00
C PHE A 119 -8.35 0.64 -5.09
N ALA A 120 -9.59 0.34 -4.70
CA ALA A 120 -10.70 0.25 -5.65
C ALA A 120 -10.98 1.59 -6.36
N GLN A 121 -10.96 2.70 -5.62
CA GLN A 121 -11.19 4.01 -6.22
C GLN A 121 -9.98 4.50 -7.04
N ALA A 122 -8.76 4.16 -6.64
CA ALA A 122 -7.57 4.41 -7.44
C ALA A 122 -7.67 3.73 -8.81
N GLY A 123 -8.04 2.44 -8.85
CA GLY A 123 -8.25 1.71 -10.09
C GLY A 123 -9.30 2.37 -11.00
N LYS A 124 -10.44 2.81 -10.44
CA LYS A 124 -11.49 3.52 -11.18
C LYS A 124 -11.05 4.89 -11.71
N GLN A 125 -10.04 5.50 -11.09
CA GLN A 125 -9.45 6.77 -11.51
C GLN A 125 -8.17 6.59 -12.34
N CYS A 126 -7.83 5.34 -12.70
CA CYS A 126 -6.59 4.98 -13.42
C CYS A 126 -5.33 5.48 -12.69
N VAL A 127 -5.40 5.64 -11.37
CA VAL A 127 -4.28 5.97 -10.51
C VAL A 127 -3.50 4.68 -10.22
N PRO A 128 -2.16 4.65 -10.46
CA PRO A 128 -1.34 3.47 -10.21
C PRO A 128 -1.40 2.97 -8.77
N GLY A 129 -1.57 1.65 -8.61
CA GLY A 129 -1.51 0.93 -7.36
C GLY A 129 -0.25 0.07 -7.26
N ILE A 130 0.40 0.05 -6.11
CA ILE A 130 1.51 -0.85 -5.77
C ILE A 130 1.09 -1.64 -4.54
N VAL A 131 1.11 -2.97 -4.62
CA VAL A 131 0.69 -3.82 -3.50
C VAL A 131 1.82 -4.78 -3.15
N PHE A 132 2.36 -4.65 -1.95
CA PHE A 132 3.34 -5.60 -1.40
C PHE A 132 2.60 -6.72 -0.68
N ALA A 133 2.46 -7.86 -1.35
CA ALA A 133 1.75 -9.03 -0.86
C ALA A 133 2.65 -9.87 0.06
N CYS A 134 2.16 -10.21 1.26
CA CYS A 134 2.98 -10.89 2.26
C CYS A 134 3.13 -12.40 2.05
N ASP A 135 2.07 -13.06 1.58
CA ASP A 135 1.99 -14.54 1.54
C ASP A 135 2.15 -15.03 0.10
N THR A 136 3.37 -14.93 -0.42
CA THR A 136 3.68 -15.17 -1.84
C THR A 136 4.59 -16.37 -2.11
N ALA A 137 5.04 -17.07 -1.04
CA ALA A 137 5.89 -18.25 -1.13
C ALA A 137 5.27 -19.43 -0.36
N PRO A 138 5.57 -20.69 -0.74
CA PRO A 138 5.02 -21.89 -0.06
C PRO A 138 5.34 -21.96 1.44
N SER A 139 6.40 -21.32 1.87
CA SER A 139 6.79 -21.12 3.26
C SER A 139 7.33 -19.72 3.42
N VAL A 140 6.83 -18.99 4.40
CA VAL A 140 7.25 -17.62 4.73
C VAL A 140 7.69 -17.60 6.20
N ILE A 141 8.93 -17.19 6.44
CA ILE A 141 9.40 -16.92 7.81
C ILE A 141 9.08 -15.46 8.10
N THR A 142 8.26 -15.23 9.11
CA THR A 142 7.85 -13.89 9.51
C THR A 142 8.10 -13.64 10.99
N GLN A 143 8.44 -12.42 11.33
CA GLN A 143 8.61 -11.99 12.70
C GLN A 143 7.26 -11.63 13.31
N THR A 144 6.92 -12.27 14.42
CA THR A 144 5.89 -11.80 15.33
C THR A 144 6.52 -10.89 16.39
N PRO A 145 5.75 -10.19 17.23
CA PRO A 145 6.33 -9.36 18.29
C PRO A 145 7.22 -10.11 19.28
N HIS A 146 7.13 -11.44 19.33
CA HIS A 146 7.80 -12.25 20.35
C HIS A 146 8.78 -13.29 19.77
N GLU A 147 8.54 -13.78 18.56
CA GLU A 147 9.32 -14.86 17.95
C GLU A 147 9.24 -14.87 16.42
N TRP A 148 10.13 -15.63 15.79
CA TRP A 148 10.05 -15.95 14.37
C TRP A 148 9.18 -17.18 14.16
N VAL A 149 8.21 -17.09 13.25
CA VAL A 149 7.30 -18.18 12.92
C VAL A 149 7.36 -18.52 11.44
N GLU A 150 7.24 -19.81 11.14
CA GLU A 150 7.01 -20.27 9.77
C GLU A 150 5.51 -20.36 9.51
N VAL A 151 5.05 -19.67 8.50
CA VAL A 151 3.66 -19.77 8.00
C VAL A 151 3.65 -20.41 6.62
N ARG A 152 2.59 -21.17 6.32
CA ARG A 152 2.41 -21.86 5.04
C ARG A 152 1.12 -21.36 4.40
N PRO A 153 1.20 -20.40 3.48
CA PRO A 153 0.04 -19.90 2.77
C PRO A 153 -0.68 -21.03 2.03
N ARG A 154 -2.00 -20.92 1.97
CA ARG A 154 -2.85 -21.88 1.25
C ARG A 154 -2.86 -21.56 -0.24
N ALA A 155 -3.28 -22.49 -1.08
CA ALA A 155 -3.39 -22.27 -2.53
C ALA A 155 -4.21 -21.02 -2.87
N ILE A 156 -5.26 -20.75 -2.12
CA ILE A 156 -6.13 -19.58 -2.33
C ILE A 156 -5.40 -18.24 -2.20
N GLU A 157 -4.36 -18.15 -1.34
CA GLU A 157 -3.55 -16.93 -1.22
C GLU A 157 -2.79 -16.66 -2.53
N PHE A 158 -2.19 -17.69 -3.13
CA PHE A 158 -1.49 -17.58 -4.42
C PHE A 158 -2.45 -17.20 -5.55
N ASP A 159 -3.61 -17.86 -5.63
CA ASP A 159 -4.64 -17.57 -6.62
C ASP A 159 -5.10 -16.11 -6.54
N ASN A 160 -5.24 -15.56 -5.33
CA ASN A 160 -5.61 -14.16 -5.11
C ASN A 160 -4.50 -13.19 -5.53
N VAL A 161 -3.24 -13.51 -5.25
CA VAL A 161 -2.08 -12.71 -5.70
C VAL A 161 -2.01 -12.67 -7.23
N GLU A 162 -2.17 -13.82 -7.90
CA GLU A 162 -2.21 -13.87 -9.36
C GLU A 162 -3.38 -13.09 -9.95
N ARG A 163 -4.55 -13.17 -9.32
CA ARG A 163 -5.72 -12.41 -9.74
C ARG A 163 -5.50 -10.92 -9.58
N LEU A 164 -4.93 -10.49 -8.45
CA LEU A 164 -4.58 -9.11 -8.19
C LEU A 164 -3.60 -8.56 -9.24
N ALA A 165 -2.59 -9.34 -9.62
CA ALA A 165 -1.60 -8.95 -10.62
C ALA A 165 -2.17 -8.72 -12.03
N ARG A 166 -3.40 -9.21 -12.30
CA ARG A 166 -4.11 -9.00 -13.58
C ARG A 166 -5.00 -7.75 -13.59
N ILE A 167 -5.13 -7.06 -12.44
CA ILE A 167 -5.91 -5.81 -12.36
C ILE A 167 -5.12 -4.69 -13.01
N GLU A 168 -5.77 -3.93 -13.87
CA GLU A 168 -5.18 -2.79 -14.58
C GLU A 168 -4.56 -1.78 -13.60
N HIS A 169 -3.48 -1.14 -13.99
CA HIS A 169 -2.72 -0.15 -13.22
C HIS A 169 -2.19 -0.66 -11.87
N THR A 170 -2.13 -1.98 -11.67
CA THR A 170 -1.67 -2.60 -10.43
C THR A 170 -0.31 -3.25 -10.63
N THR A 171 0.63 -2.94 -9.75
CA THR A 171 1.93 -3.62 -9.62
C THR A 171 1.93 -4.41 -8.32
N VAL A 172 2.11 -5.72 -8.38
CA VAL A 172 2.31 -6.56 -7.21
C VAL A 172 3.80 -6.71 -6.96
N ALA A 173 4.23 -6.41 -5.74
CA ALA A 173 5.57 -6.68 -5.25
C ALA A 173 5.52 -7.95 -4.39
N TYR A 174 6.42 -8.88 -4.62
CA TYR A 174 6.54 -10.17 -3.95
C TYR A 174 7.63 -10.16 -2.88
N THR A 175 8.58 -9.24 -3.03
CA THR A 175 9.71 -9.02 -2.12
C THR A 175 9.85 -7.54 -1.80
N LEU A 176 10.64 -7.21 -0.78
CA LEU A 176 10.95 -5.82 -0.45
C LEU A 176 11.73 -5.12 -1.59
N ASP A 177 12.57 -5.89 -2.30
CA ASP A 177 13.31 -5.37 -3.47
C ASP A 177 12.36 -5.06 -4.63
N ASP A 178 11.33 -5.88 -4.85
CA ASP A 178 10.29 -5.59 -5.85
C ASP A 178 9.51 -4.32 -5.49
N LEU A 179 9.17 -4.15 -4.21
CA LEU A 179 8.51 -2.95 -3.72
C LEU A 179 9.38 -1.72 -3.98
N ARG A 180 10.65 -1.78 -3.61
CA ARG A 180 11.61 -0.70 -3.86
C ARG A 180 11.73 -0.39 -5.35
N ALA A 181 11.90 -1.40 -6.19
CA ALA A 181 11.99 -1.23 -7.64
C ALA A 181 10.72 -0.61 -8.24
N ALA A 182 9.53 -0.98 -7.74
CA ALA A 182 8.27 -0.38 -8.16
C ALA A 182 8.18 1.10 -7.76
N LEU A 183 8.62 1.45 -6.56
CA LEU A 183 8.69 2.84 -6.08
C LEU A 183 9.72 3.65 -6.88
N ASP A 184 10.91 3.10 -7.17
CA ASP A 184 11.94 3.76 -7.99
C ASP A 184 11.42 4.09 -9.39
N ARG A 185 10.75 3.13 -10.04
CA ARG A 185 10.09 3.38 -11.34
C ARG A 185 9.05 4.49 -11.23
N ARG A 186 8.25 4.50 -10.16
CA ARG A 186 7.20 5.50 -9.97
C ARG A 186 7.79 6.88 -9.71
N LEU A 187 8.80 7.01 -8.88
CA LEU A 187 9.52 8.26 -8.63
C LEU A 187 10.12 8.83 -9.93
N THR A 188 10.75 7.97 -10.74
CA THR A 188 11.28 8.37 -12.05
C THR A 188 10.18 8.92 -12.97
N GLN A 189 9.03 8.26 -13.06
CA GLN A 189 7.88 8.74 -13.85
C GLN A 189 7.37 10.10 -13.37
N LEU A 190 7.39 10.33 -12.05
CA LEU A 190 6.94 11.57 -11.44
C LEU A 190 8.01 12.68 -11.44
N THR A 191 9.22 12.39 -11.90
CA THR A 191 10.39 13.30 -11.79
C THR A 191 10.64 13.70 -10.33
N LEU A 192 10.46 12.75 -9.41
CA LEU A 192 10.71 12.87 -7.98
C LEU A 192 11.91 12.03 -7.57
N ALA A 193 12.50 12.32 -6.42
CA ALA A 193 13.59 11.56 -5.81
C ALA A 193 13.23 11.18 -4.37
N TRP A 194 13.88 10.14 -3.85
CA TRP A 194 13.83 9.82 -2.43
C TRP A 194 14.31 11.00 -1.60
N ASN A 195 13.71 11.19 -0.43
CA ASN A 195 14.26 12.09 0.56
C ASN A 195 15.64 11.57 0.98
N THR A 196 16.64 12.44 0.95
CA THR A 196 17.93 12.13 1.55
C THR A 196 17.73 12.08 3.07
N SER A 197 18.01 10.93 3.69
CA SER A 197 17.98 10.81 5.14
C SER A 197 18.95 11.86 5.71
N SER A 198 18.42 12.87 6.37
CA SER A 198 19.23 13.65 7.31
C SER A 198 19.51 12.69 8.47
N SER A 199 20.76 12.26 8.57
CA SER A 199 21.33 11.45 9.65
C SER A 199 21.11 12.13 10.98
#